data_ab68532dbf1aebee73cd520f7f2720d0
#
_entry.id   ab68532dbf1aebee73cd520f7f2720d0
#
_cell.length_a   1.000
_cell.length_b   1.000
_cell.length_c   1.000
_cell.angle_alpha   90.00
_cell.angle_beta   90.00
_cell.angle_gamma   90.00
#
_symmetry.space_group_name_H-M   'P 1'
#
loop_
_entity.id
_entity.type
_entity.pdbx_description
1 polymer ?
#
loop_
_entity_poly.entity_id
_entity_poly.type
_entity_poly.pdbx_seq_one_letter_code
_entity_poly.pdbx_strand_id
1 'polypeptide(L)'
;MKSRIHLLICLAISCAFFSCSTRPIAKPSYLSYYTEEEFQEMYEKARAEERAYLQKLENSDPDSVILLNLDFTYLDTVPDLSKYNKLRIATFSGIEANKVDKSLFLSDSLEIVTLNGCSFRNIDFPEDNHIERLNLTNCQLTHIPTSVRRCKHLKDLNLEGNQIRHIPRWIMELDSLEEISLNFNQLRLNKSDIRHLTQVKRILLGGNGIEKLPKNIGRLQCESMNMAKNKLHSLPKSFANLNQLKVLVFYENDFEEIPDVLVDFKNLRHLDFYKNHIKEIPDFVGNMENMQQLFLSFNQIEEIPDTLRNLKRLKYFYIHHNELHFLPEWITEMDSIERFGIGFNHLLNLPDVSKMKSLKDFDCEHNLLERFPWELLEKPDMEMINARNNDFNLSDEEKMRLIKASKTINLAY
;
A
#
# COMPACT_ATOMS: atom_id res chain seq x y z
N MET A 1 -20.77 4.89 2.01
CA MET A 1 -21.42 4.14 0.93
C MET A 1 -21.46 4.91 -0.39
N LYS A 2 -21.86 6.18 -0.45
CA LYS A 2 -21.91 6.98 -1.70
C LYS A 2 -20.54 7.15 -2.40
N SER A 3 -19.43 7.35 -1.67
CA SER A 3 -18.09 7.51 -2.28
C SER A 3 -17.51 6.21 -2.89
N ARG A 4 -17.89 5.03 -2.36
CA ARG A 4 -17.48 3.73 -2.94
C ARG A 4 -18.24 3.39 -4.23
N ILE A 5 -19.46 3.89 -4.37
CA ILE A 5 -20.28 3.70 -5.58
C ILE A 5 -19.70 4.55 -6.72
N HIS A 6 -19.28 5.79 -6.47
CA HIS A 6 -18.61 6.63 -7.47
C HIS A 6 -17.30 6.00 -7.97
N LEU A 7 -16.47 5.47 -7.06
CA LEU A 7 -15.21 4.79 -7.41
C LEU A 7 -15.43 3.53 -8.25
N LEU A 8 -16.49 2.75 -7.96
CA LEU A 8 -16.85 1.56 -8.74
C LEU A 8 -17.38 1.91 -10.14
N ILE A 9 -18.12 3.00 -10.28
CA ILE A 9 -18.62 3.48 -11.58
C ILE A 9 -17.43 3.98 -12.44
N CYS A 10 -16.49 4.73 -11.86
CA CYS A 10 -15.30 5.21 -12.57
C CYS A 10 -14.40 4.05 -13.05
N LEU A 11 -14.20 3.01 -12.22
CA LEU A 11 -13.49 1.79 -12.61
C LEU A 11 -14.22 1.00 -13.70
N ALA A 12 -15.57 1.01 -13.67
CA ALA A 12 -16.42 0.32 -14.63
C ALA A 12 -16.28 0.85 -16.04
N ILE A 13 -16.13 2.13 -16.17
CA ILE A 13 -16.21 2.84 -17.44
C ILE A 13 -14.83 2.91 -18.12
N SER A 14 -13.74 2.88 -17.37
CA SER A 14 -12.38 2.85 -17.93
C SER A 14 -12.05 1.59 -18.75
N CYS A 15 -12.81 0.50 -18.58
CA CYS A 15 -12.62 -0.74 -19.34
C CYS A 15 -13.46 -0.85 -20.63
N ALA A 16 -14.41 0.05 -20.89
CA ALA A 16 -15.39 -0.06 -21.98
C ALA A 16 -15.04 0.74 -23.26
N PHE A 17 -13.91 1.45 -23.33
CA PHE A 17 -13.60 2.35 -24.44
C PHE A 17 -12.80 1.71 -25.58
N PHE A 18 -13.50 1.17 -26.54
CA PHE A 18 -13.09 1.17 -27.95
C PHE A 18 -14.31 1.55 -28.81
N SER A 19 -14.66 2.81 -28.90
CA SER A 19 -15.17 3.45 -30.12
C SER A 19 -15.71 4.86 -29.84
N CYS A 20 -15.24 5.83 -30.58
CA CYS A 20 -15.82 7.15 -30.73
C CYS A 20 -17.14 6.99 -31.50
N SER A 21 -18.28 6.93 -30.82
CA SER A 21 -19.59 7.01 -31.45
C SER A 21 -20.67 7.40 -30.41
N THR A 22 -21.67 8.14 -30.87
CA THR A 22 -22.88 8.59 -30.17
C THR A 22 -23.82 7.43 -29.75
N ARG A 23 -23.31 6.21 -29.58
CA ARG A 23 -24.09 5.05 -29.14
C ARG A 23 -24.13 4.99 -27.61
N PRO A 24 -25.25 4.53 -27.03
CA PRO A 24 -25.30 4.28 -25.58
C PRO A 24 -24.20 3.29 -25.20
N ILE A 25 -23.49 3.59 -24.13
CA ILE A 25 -22.41 2.74 -23.62
C ILE A 25 -23.05 1.47 -23.05
N ALA A 26 -22.60 0.31 -23.52
CA ALA A 26 -23.04 -0.96 -23.00
C ALA A 26 -22.63 -1.13 -21.53
N LYS A 27 -23.54 -1.56 -20.68
CA LYS A 27 -23.28 -1.83 -19.27
C LYS A 27 -22.18 -2.88 -19.12
N PRO A 28 -21.09 -2.58 -18.38
CA PRO A 28 -20.03 -3.56 -18.11
C PRO A 28 -20.54 -4.79 -17.33
N SER A 29 -20.02 -5.97 -17.64
CA SER A 29 -20.48 -7.24 -17.05
C SER A 29 -20.36 -7.32 -15.52
N TYR A 30 -19.41 -6.60 -14.92
CA TYR A 30 -19.23 -6.55 -13.46
C TYR A 30 -20.22 -5.61 -12.73
N LEU A 31 -21.03 -4.84 -13.46
CA LEU A 31 -22.18 -4.11 -12.93
C LEU A 31 -23.50 -4.90 -13.11
N SER A 32 -23.40 -6.23 -13.11
CA SER A 32 -24.55 -7.13 -13.27
C SER A 32 -25.68 -6.94 -12.23
N TYR A 33 -25.39 -6.28 -11.11
CA TYR A 33 -26.37 -5.96 -10.06
C TYR A 33 -27.39 -4.87 -10.44
N TYR A 34 -27.10 -4.08 -11.48
CA TYR A 34 -27.98 -3.01 -11.95
C TYR A 34 -28.67 -3.45 -13.23
N THR A 35 -29.89 -2.96 -13.45
CA THR A 35 -30.54 -3.09 -14.75
C THR A 35 -29.87 -2.18 -15.79
N GLU A 36 -30.14 -2.38 -17.08
CA GLU A 36 -29.64 -1.47 -18.11
C GLU A 36 -30.20 -0.05 -17.94
N GLU A 37 -31.46 0.08 -17.50
CA GLU A 37 -32.13 1.36 -17.25
C GLU A 37 -31.45 2.10 -16.06
N GLU A 38 -31.23 1.41 -14.95
CA GLU A 38 -30.52 1.97 -13.79
C GLU A 38 -29.11 2.43 -14.16
N PHE A 39 -28.40 1.65 -14.98
CA PHE A 39 -27.07 2.02 -15.45
C PHE A 39 -27.12 3.29 -16.33
N GLN A 40 -28.07 3.39 -17.27
CA GLN A 40 -28.24 4.55 -18.13
C GLN A 40 -28.63 5.80 -17.33
N GLU A 41 -29.50 5.68 -16.34
CA GLU A 41 -29.86 6.78 -15.45
C GLU A 41 -28.64 7.30 -14.66
N MET A 42 -27.86 6.39 -14.08
CA MET A 42 -26.62 6.73 -13.37
C MET A 42 -25.61 7.43 -14.29
N TYR A 43 -25.49 6.95 -15.53
CA TYR A 43 -24.60 7.51 -16.54
C TYR A 43 -25.01 8.94 -16.93
N GLU A 44 -26.29 9.17 -17.26
CA GLU A 44 -26.78 10.51 -17.61
C GLU A 44 -26.68 11.49 -16.44
N LYS A 45 -26.90 11.02 -15.22
CA LYS A 45 -26.68 11.83 -14.01
C LYS A 45 -25.23 12.24 -13.85
N ALA A 46 -24.28 11.31 -14.00
CA ALA A 46 -22.84 11.60 -13.94
C ALA A 46 -22.44 12.62 -15.02
N ARG A 47 -22.93 12.48 -16.26
CA ARG A 47 -22.71 13.47 -17.33
C ARG A 47 -23.30 14.85 -17.03
N ALA A 48 -24.44 14.90 -16.36
CA ALA A 48 -25.05 16.18 -15.96
C ALA A 48 -24.20 16.87 -14.89
N GLU A 49 -23.73 16.13 -13.89
CA GLU A 49 -22.83 16.63 -12.85
C GLU A 49 -21.51 17.17 -13.44
N GLU A 50 -20.94 16.42 -14.40
CA GLU A 50 -19.75 16.84 -15.15
C GLU A 50 -19.95 18.16 -15.90
N ARG A 51 -21.03 18.28 -16.70
CA ARG A 51 -21.36 19.53 -17.42
C ARG A 51 -21.53 20.69 -16.47
N ALA A 52 -22.21 20.48 -15.32
CA ALA A 52 -22.38 21.51 -14.32
C ALA A 52 -21.06 21.95 -13.69
N TYR A 53 -20.15 21.00 -13.44
CA TYR A 53 -18.80 21.31 -12.95
C TYR A 53 -17.99 22.13 -13.94
N LEU A 54 -17.99 21.74 -15.22
CA LEU A 54 -17.27 22.46 -16.29
C LEU A 54 -17.83 23.88 -16.48
N GLN A 55 -19.16 24.04 -16.44
CA GLN A 55 -19.77 25.36 -16.52
C GLN A 55 -19.41 26.24 -15.30
N LYS A 56 -19.35 25.65 -14.11
CA LYS A 56 -18.88 26.36 -12.90
C LYS A 56 -17.42 26.75 -13.03
N LEU A 57 -16.56 25.84 -13.53
CA LEU A 57 -15.15 26.11 -13.78
C LEU A 57 -14.96 27.24 -14.80
N GLU A 58 -15.69 27.20 -15.89
CA GLU A 58 -15.62 28.22 -16.97
C GLU A 58 -15.99 29.63 -16.46
N ASN A 59 -16.95 29.72 -15.55
CA ASN A 59 -17.42 30.97 -14.93
C ASN A 59 -16.62 31.39 -13.71
N SER A 60 -15.63 30.59 -13.27
CA SER A 60 -14.79 30.93 -12.12
C SER A 60 -13.72 31.98 -12.50
N ASP A 61 -13.28 32.76 -11.49
CA ASP A 61 -12.10 33.58 -11.62
C ASP A 61 -10.88 32.66 -11.82
N PRO A 62 -10.14 32.76 -12.96
CA PRO A 62 -8.98 31.90 -13.23
C PRO A 62 -7.92 31.91 -12.13
N ASP A 63 -7.70 33.05 -11.46
CA ASP A 63 -6.72 33.17 -10.37
C ASP A 63 -7.18 32.51 -9.07
N SER A 64 -8.45 32.16 -8.95
CA SER A 64 -9.00 31.44 -7.79
C SER A 64 -8.91 29.91 -7.92
N VAL A 65 -8.64 29.38 -9.11
CA VAL A 65 -8.60 27.93 -9.36
C VAL A 65 -7.23 27.37 -9.04
N ILE A 66 -7.11 26.75 -7.88
CA ILE A 66 -5.88 26.13 -7.39
C ILE A 66 -5.88 24.61 -7.64
N LEU A 67 -7.06 23.99 -7.68
CA LEU A 67 -7.25 22.55 -7.85
C LEU A 67 -8.24 22.31 -8.98
N LEU A 68 -7.85 21.45 -9.91
CA LEU A 68 -8.69 20.92 -10.97
C LEU A 68 -8.85 19.42 -10.79
N ASN A 69 -10.09 18.95 -10.79
CA ASN A 69 -10.41 17.54 -10.80
C ASN A 69 -11.38 17.24 -11.95
N LEU A 70 -10.87 16.61 -12.99
CA LEU A 70 -11.64 16.10 -14.13
C LEU A 70 -11.65 14.57 -14.05
N ASP A 71 -12.30 14.04 -13.04
CA ASP A 71 -12.49 12.62 -12.77
C ASP A 71 -13.67 12.08 -13.56
N PHE A 72 -13.70 12.34 -14.87
CA PHE A 72 -14.84 12.06 -15.72
C PHE A 72 -14.41 11.34 -16.99
N THR A 73 -15.01 10.19 -17.19
CA THR A 73 -14.80 9.32 -18.34
C THR A 73 -15.53 9.77 -19.61
N TYR A 74 -16.27 10.89 -19.58
CA TYR A 74 -17.26 11.25 -20.59
C TYR A 74 -16.97 12.51 -21.37
N LEU A 75 -15.82 13.18 -21.13
CA LEU A 75 -15.45 14.37 -21.86
C LEU A 75 -15.15 14.04 -23.31
N ASP A 76 -15.98 14.54 -24.21
CA ASP A 76 -15.66 14.53 -25.64
C ASP A 76 -14.48 15.49 -25.97
N THR A 77 -14.31 16.55 -25.16
CA THR A 77 -13.22 17.52 -25.29
C THR A 77 -12.82 18.05 -23.92
N VAL A 78 -11.51 18.11 -23.65
CA VAL A 78 -10.98 18.80 -22.48
C VAL A 78 -11.09 20.32 -22.71
N PRO A 79 -11.62 21.11 -21.75
CA PRO A 79 -11.70 22.57 -21.91
C PRO A 79 -10.30 23.18 -21.99
N ASP A 80 -10.22 24.39 -22.54
CA ASP A 80 -8.97 25.16 -22.48
C ASP A 80 -8.63 25.54 -21.05
N LEU A 81 -7.53 24.99 -20.55
CA LEU A 81 -7.07 25.16 -19.18
C LEU A 81 -5.92 26.18 -19.07
N SER A 82 -5.47 26.75 -20.19
CA SER A 82 -4.34 27.67 -20.27
C SER A 82 -4.50 28.94 -19.43
N LYS A 83 -5.76 29.33 -19.14
CA LYS A 83 -6.08 30.54 -18.37
C LYS A 83 -5.84 30.37 -16.85
N TYR A 84 -5.69 29.12 -16.32
CA TYR A 84 -5.59 28.85 -14.87
C TYR A 84 -4.14 28.87 -14.37
N ASN A 85 -3.51 30.03 -14.38
CA ASN A 85 -2.08 30.19 -14.05
C ASN A 85 -1.72 29.91 -12.57
N LYS A 86 -2.73 29.84 -11.67
CA LYS A 86 -2.54 29.53 -10.23
C LYS A 86 -2.81 28.06 -9.91
N LEU A 87 -3.08 27.23 -10.92
CA LEU A 87 -3.37 25.83 -10.74
C LEU A 87 -2.14 25.09 -10.18
N ARG A 88 -2.31 24.44 -9.03
CA ARG A 88 -1.26 23.66 -8.36
C ARG A 88 -1.46 22.15 -8.49
N ILE A 89 -2.71 21.72 -8.57
CA ILE A 89 -3.07 20.30 -8.61
C ILE A 89 -4.03 20.05 -9.77
N ALA A 90 -3.66 19.16 -10.67
CA ALA A 90 -4.50 18.74 -11.78
C ALA A 90 -4.66 17.20 -11.76
N THR A 91 -5.91 16.76 -11.67
CA THR A 91 -6.28 15.34 -11.69
C THR A 91 -7.19 15.06 -12.88
N PHE A 92 -6.86 14.01 -13.63
CA PHE A 92 -7.62 13.52 -14.77
C PHE A 92 -7.78 12.00 -14.65
N SER A 93 -8.99 11.51 -14.83
CA SER A 93 -9.26 10.07 -14.82
C SER A 93 -10.03 9.67 -16.07
N GLY A 94 -9.59 8.56 -16.69
CA GLY A 94 -10.27 7.96 -17.84
C GLY A 94 -10.25 8.78 -19.14
N ILE A 95 -9.40 9.81 -19.25
CA ILE A 95 -9.33 10.73 -20.38
C ILE A 95 -8.25 10.25 -21.37
N GLU A 96 -8.46 10.47 -22.67
CA GLU A 96 -7.38 10.34 -23.65
C GLU A 96 -6.38 11.47 -23.47
N ALA A 97 -5.15 11.17 -23.03
CA ALA A 97 -4.15 12.18 -22.69
C ALA A 97 -3.71 13.09 -23.85
N ASN A 98 -3.87 12.63 -25.09
CA ASN A 98 -3.66 13.46 -26.28
C ASN A 98 -4.70 14.59 -26.45
N LYS A 99 -5.76 14.57 -25.65
CA LYS A 99 -6.77 15.65 -25.58
C LYS A 99 -6.47 16.69 -24.51
N VAL A 100 -5.48 16.46 -23.64
CA VAL A 100 -5.05 17.45 -22.64
C VAL A 100 -4.15 18.47 -23.33
N ASP A 101 -4.52 19.75 -23.22
CA ASP A 101 -3.71 20.82 -23.79
C ASP A 101 -2.37 20.91 -23.06
N LYS A 102 -1.29 20.93 -23.83
CA LYS A 102 0.08 21.02 -23.30
C LYS A 102 0.33 22.29 -22.50
N SER A 103 -0.39 23.37 -22.78
CA SER A 103 -0.29 24.65 -22.07
C SER A 103 -0.59 24.51 -20.58
N LEU A 104 -1.42 23.51 -20.16
CA LEU A 104 -1.65 23.21 -18.76
C LEU A 104 -0.35 22.93 -18.00
N PHE A 105 0.60 22.25 -18.64
CA PHE A 105 1.87 21.85 -18.00
C PHE A 105 2.91 22.99 -17.97
N LEU A 106 2.59 24.15 -18.55
CA LEU A 106 3.44 25.35 -18.54
C LEU A 106 3.15 26.27 -17.34
N SER A 107 2.14 25.96 -16.52
CA SER A 107 1.86 26.76 -15.32
C SER A 107 3.01 26.64 -14.32
N ASP A 108 3.64 27.76 -13.96
CA ASP A 108 4.70 27.83 -12.96
C ASP A 108 4.26 27.36 -11.56
N SER A 109 2.95 27.28 -11.34
CA SER A 109 2.36 26.86 -10.06
C SER A 109 2.01 25.38 -10.01
N LEU A 110 2.06 24.65 -11.14
CA LEU A 110 1.59 23.27 -11.21
C LEU A 110 2.62 22.28 -10.61
N GLU A 111 2.30 21.77 -9.43
CA GLU A 111 3.17 20.89 -8.66
C GLU A 111 2.77 19.41 -8.76
N ILE A 112 1.46 19.13 -8.83
CA ILE A 112 0.92 17.77 -8.77
C ILE A 112 0.06 17.48 -9.99
N VAL A 113 0.43 16.45 -10.74
CA VAL A 113 -0.33 15.95 -11.88
C VAL A 113 -0.70 14.49 -11.65
N THR A 114 -1.97 14.19 -11.74
CA THR A 114 -2.49 12.81 -11.66
C THR A 114 -3.25 12.48 -12.92
N LEU A 115 -2.85 11.41 -13.58
CA LEU A 115 -3.48 10.84 -14.75
C LEU A 115 -3.76 9.37 -14.44
N ASN A 116 -5.02 9.03 -14.18
CA ASN A 116 -5.43 7.69 -13.80
C ASN A 116 -6.35 7.06 -14.86
N GLY A 117 -6.03 5.85 -15.30
CA GLY A 117 -6.84 5.17 -16.32
C GLY A 117 -6.87 5.88 -17.67
N CYS A 118 -5.88 6.74 -17.95
CA CYS A 118 -5.82 7.50 -19.18
C CYS A 118 -5.10 6.72 -20.28
N SER A 119 -5.59 6.79 -21.52
CA SER A 119 -4.94 6.19 -22.68
C SER A 119 -3.92 7.11 -23.28
N PHE A 120 -2.63 6.78 -23.13
CA PHE A 120 -1.55 7.57 -23.73
C PHE A 120 -1.09 7.00 -25.06
N ARG A 121 -1.12 7.82 -26.11
CA ARG A 121 -0.25 7.59 -27.26
C ARG A 121 1.05 8.40 -27.12
N ASN A 122 1.00 9.63 -26.64
CA ASN A 122 2.17 10.48 -26.30
C ASN A 122 1.76 11.53 -25.26
N ILE A 123 2.34 11.53 -24.07
CA ILE A 123 2.37 12.69 -23.20
C ILE A 123 3.68 13.43 -23.45
N ASP A 124 3.59 14.72 -23.68
CA ASP A 124 4.73 15.57 -23.92
C ASP A 124 4.77 16.69 -22.87
N PHE A 125 5.51 16.44 -21.79
CA PHE A 125 5.78 17.46 -20.77
C PHE A 125 6.77 18.49 -21.34
N PRO A 126 6.54 19.81 -21.15
CA PRO A 126 7.49 20.85 -21.55
C PRO A 126 8.75 20.82 -20.68
N GLU A 127 9.84 21.49 -21.14
CA GLU A 127 11.10 21.55 -20.40
C GLU A 127 10.98 22.39 -19.10
N ASP A 128 10.20 23.47 -19.15
CA ASP A 128 10.09 24.46 -18.06
C ASP A 128 8.88 24.17 -17.14
N ASN A 129 8.66 22.93 -16.75
CA ASN A 129 7.60 22.57 -15.83
C ASN A 129 8.11 22.48 -14.38
N HIS A 130 7.20 22.70 -13.42
CA HIS A 130 7.49 22.68 -11.98
C HIS A 130 6.89 21.45 -11.26
N ILE A 131 6.60 20.37 -12.00
CA ILE A 131 5.95 19.18 -11.47
C ILE A 131 6.85 18.47 -10.46
N GLU A 132 6.39 18.39 -9.21
CA GLU A 132 7.05 17.67 -8.12
C GLU A 132 6.50 16.25 -7.93
N ARG A 133 5.22 16.03 -8.22
CA ARG A 133 4.56 14.72 -8.10
C ARG A 133 3.80 14.39 -9.36
N LEU A 134 4.12 13.23 -9.92
CA LEU A 134 3.52 12.75 -11.15
C LEU A 134 2.95 11.34 -10.95
N ASN A 135 1.63 11.22 -11.04
CA ASN A 135 0.94 9.94 -10.99
C ASN A 135 0.43 9.58 -12.39
N LEU A 136 0.94 8.50 -12.95
CA LEU A 136 0.54 7.92 -14.23
C LEU A 136 0.04 6.48 -13.99
N THR A 137 -1.07 6.36 -13.25
CA THR A 137 -1.57 5.06 -12.77
C THR A 137 -2.59 4.45 -13.72
N ASN A 138 -2.56 3.13 -13.90
CA ASN A 138 -3.52 2.37 -14.74
C ASN A 138 -3.62 2.86 -16.19
N CYS A 139 -2.55 3.39 -16.75
CA CYS A 139 -2.53 4.05 -18.06
C CYS A 139 -2.08 3.15 -19.21
N GLN A 140 -2.02 1.83 -18.98
CA GLN A 140 -1.60 0.82 -19.98
C GLN A 140 -0.20 1.08 -20.57
N LEU A 141 0.65 1.81 -19.86
CA LEU A 141 2.00 2.14 -20.29
C LEU A 141 2.87 0.89 -20.37
N THR A 142 3.50 0.65 -21.52
CA THR A 142 4.49 -0.43 -21.71
C THR A 142 5.92 0.04 -21.41
N HIS A 143 6.14 1.34 -21.34
CA HIS A 143 7.39 2.01 -20.97
C HIS A 143 7.09 3.38 -20.34
N ILE A 144 8.03 3.91 -19.58
CA ILE A 144 7.91 5.24 -18.98
C ILE A 144 8.05 6.29 -20.10
N PRO A 145 7.10 7.23 -20.24
CA PRO A 145 7.16 8.25 -21.30
C PRO A 145 8.44 9.06 -21.22
N THR A 146 9.14 9.21 -22.35
CA THR A 146 10.43 9.92 -22.40
C THR A 146 10.36 11.38 -21.99
N SER A 147 9.22 12.04 -22.18
CA SER A 147 9.02 13.43 -21.75
C SER A 147 9.08 13.62 -20.24
N VAL A 148 8.86 12.57 -19.44
CA VAL A 148 9.00 12.63 -17.97
C VAL A 148 10.42 13.04 -17.55
N ARG A 149 11.45 12.75 -18.37
CA ARG A 149 12.83 13.22 -18.11
C ARG A 149 12.98 14.74 -18.01
N ARG A 150 11.99 15.50 -18.52
CA ARG A 150 11.96 16.97 -18.47
C ARG A 150 11.43 17.50 -17.14
N CYS A 151 10.78 16.67 -16.33
CA CYS A 151 10.28 17.05 -15.01
C CYS A 151 11.42 17.07 -13.98
N LYS A 152 12.29 18.07 -14.04
CA LYS A 152 13.54 18.13 -13.23
C LYS A 152 13.30 18.34 -11.73
N HIS A 153 12.12 18.83 -11.35
CA HIS A 153 11.71 19.02 -9.95
C HIS A 153 11.01 17.81 -9.36
N LEU A 154 10.88 16.71 -10.14
CA LEU A 154 10.11 15.53 -9.76
C LEU A 154 10.72 14.83 -8.54
N LYS A 155 9.92 14.72 -7.46
CA LYS A 155 10.24 14.04 -6.20
C LYS A 155 9.58 12.67 -6.12
N ASP A 156 8.32 12.58 -6.59
CA ASP A 156 7.52 11.36 -6.52
C ASP A 156 7.01 10.99 -7.92
N LEU A 157 7.34 9.78 -8.39
CA LEU A 157 6.88 9.21 -9.65
C LEU A 157 6.08 7.93 -9.39
N ASN A 158 4.76 8.01 -9.56
CA ASN A 158 3.89 6.84 -9.43
C ASN A 158 3.45 6.32 -10.81
N LEU A 159 3.82 5.07 -11.10
CA LEU A 159 3.56 4.35 -12.35
C LEU A 159 2.78 3.06 -12.11
N GLU A 160 2.06 2.98 -11.00
CA GLU A 160 1.33 1.77 -10.59
C GLU A 160 0.27 1.33 -11.60
N GLY A 161 0.08 0.01 -11.74
CA GLY A 161 -0.99 -0.57 -12.56
C GLY A 161 -0.75 -0.45 -14.07
N ASN A 162 0.51 -0.45 -14.52
CA ASN A 162 0.88 -0.38 -15.93
C ASN A 162 1.45 -1.72 -16.45
N GLN A 163 2.11 -1.71 -17.59
CA GLN A 163 2.72 -2.88 -18.25
C GLN A 163 4.22 -2.66 -18.49
N ILE A 164 4.87 -1.87 -17.62
CA ILE A 164 6.28 -1.48 -17.75
C ILE A 164 7.17 -2.68 -17.46
N ARG A 165 8.18 -2.89 -18.30
CA ARG A 165 9.11 -4.04 -18.20
C ARG A 165 10.50 -3.65 -17.77
N HIS A 166 10.94 -2.42 -18.05
CA HIS A 166 12.30 -1.94 -17.79
C HIS A 166 12.30 -0.49 -17.35
N ILE A 167 13.34 -0.11 -16.60
CA ILE A 167 13.54 1.24 -16.07
C ILE A 167 14.56 1.93 -16.99
N PRO A 168 14.20 3.03 -17.66
CA PRO A 168 15.10 3.69 -18.61
C PRO A 168 16.26 4.41 -17.90
N ARG A 169 17.38 4.54 -18.59
CA ARG A 169 18.60 5.14 -18.04
C ARG A 169 18.39 6.59 -17.57
N TRP A 170 17.57 7.35 -18.27
CA TRP A 170 17.35 8.78 -17.97
C TRP A 170 16.66 9.01 -16.61
N ILE A 171 16.13 7.99 -15.93
CA ILE A 171 15.66 8.11 -14.53
C ILE A 171 16.79 8.66 -13.65
N MET A 172 18.04 8.31 -13.94
CA MET A 172 19.22 8.85 -13.22
C MET A 172 19.43 10.37 -13.41
N GLU A 173 18.75 10.99 -14.36
CA GLU A 173 18.82 12.43 -14.65
C GLU A 173 17.79 13.25 -13.83
N LEU A 174 16.95 12.56 -13.05
CA LEU A 174 15.96 13.14 -12.13
C LEU A 174 16.59 13.24 -10.73
N ASP A 175 17.46 14.21 -10.53
CA ASP A 175 18.27 14.36 -9.32
C ASP A 175 17.43 14.57 -8.05
N SER A 176 16.20 15.10 -8.20
CA SER A 176 15.26 15.33 -7.09
C SER A 176 14.40 14.11 -6.75
N LEU A 177 14.46 13.02 -7.55
CA LEU A 177 13.57 11.88 -7.39
C LEU A 177 13.87 11.10 -6.12
N GLU A 178 12.93 11.13 -5.17
CA GLU A 178 13.02 10.43 -3.90
C GLU A 178 12.23 9.13 -3.87
N GLU A 179 11.09 9.08 -4.56
CA GLU A 179 10.22 7.91 -4.58
C GLU A 179 9.83 7.49 -6.00
N ILE A 180 9.87 6.20 -6.26
CA ILE A 180 9.29 5.61 -7.47
C ILE A 180 8.39 4.43 -7.10
N SER A 181 7.13 4.47 -7.55
CA SER A 181 6.22 3.33 -7.51
C SER A 181 6.08 2.72 -8.90
N LEU A 182 6.45 1.45 -8.98
CA LEU A 182 6.27 0.59 -10.14
C LEU A 182 5.44 -0.66 -9.75
N ASN A 183 4.59 -0.53 -8.71
CA ASN A 183 3.73 -1.63 -8.29
C ASN A 183 2.81 -2.07 -9.42
N PHE A 184 2.44 -3.35 -9.44
CA PHE A 184 1.52 -3.93 -10.42
C PHE A 184 1.89 -3.62 -11.87
N ASN A 185 3.14 -3.94 -12.22
CA ASN A 185 3.69 -3.86 -13.56
C ASN A 185 4.16 -5.25 -14.06
N GLN A 186 5.00 -5.31 -15.06
CA GLN A 186 5.57 -6.53 -15.64
C GLN A 186 7.08 -6.48 -15.65
N LEU A 187 7.70 -5.97 -14.57
CA LEU A 187 9.12 -5.70 -14.51
C LEU A 187 9.98 -6.97 -14.66
N ARG A 188 10.96 -6.89 -15.54
CA ARG A 188 12.01 -7.88 -15.71
C ARG A 188 13.33 -7.30 -15.24
N LEU A 189 13.44 -7.16 -13.91
CA LEU A 189 14.59 -6.50 -13.30
C LEU A 189 15.92 -7.14 -13.73
N ASN A 190 16.79 -6.31 -14.21
CA ASN A 190 18.14 -6.67 -14.60
C ASN A 190 19.19 -5.75 -13.96
N LYS A 191 20.48 -6.01 -14.20
CA LYS A 191 21.58 -5.22 -13.65
C LYS A 191 21.55 -3.74 -14.06
N SER A 192 20.97 -3.42 -15.22
CA SER A 192 20.85 -2.05 -15.71
C SER A 192 19.77 -1.30 -14.96
N ASP A 193 18.59 -1.92 -14.75
CA ASP A 193 17.48 -1.32 -14.03
C ASP A 193 17.91 -0.91 -12.60
N ILE A 194 18.69 -1.76 -11.91
CA ILE A 194 19.20 -1.44 -10.57
C ILE A 194 20.13 -0.21 -10.59
N ARG A 195 20.99 -0.08 -11.60
CA ARG A 195 21.86 1.11 -11.72
C ARG A 195 21.08 2.40 -11.90
N HIS A 196 19.92 2.31 -12.54
CA HIS A 196 19.09 3.48 -12.83
C HIS A 196 18.30 3.99 -11.60
N LEU A 197 18.26 3.24 -10.49
CA LEU A 197 17.54 3.56 -9.26
C LEU A 197 18.45 3.90 -8.07
N THR A 198 19.78 4.02 -8.27
CA THR A 198 20.73 4.13 -7.17
C THR A 198 20.55 5.37 -6.29
N GLN A 199 19.95 6.45 -6.79
CA GLN A 199 19.68 7.69 -6.05
C GLN A 199 18.32 7.69 -5.33
N VAL A 200 17.42 6.75 -5.66
CA VAL A 200 16.03 6.75 -5.15
C VAL A 200 15.99 6.20 -3.72
N LYS A 201 15.32 6.92 -2.82
CA LYS A 201 15.22 6.57 -1.39
C LYS A 201 14.10 5.56 -1.11
N ARG A 202 12.98 5.66 -1.80
CA ARG A 202 11.81 4.79 -1.64
C ARG A 202 11.46 4.10 -2.95
N ILE A 203 11.52 2.78 -2.97
CA ILE A 203 11.37 1.95 -4.17
C ILE A 203 10.25 0.94 -3.93
N LEU A 204 9.17 1.06 -4.72
CA LEU A 204 8.01 0.17 -4.62
C LEU A 204 7.89 -0.66 -5.91
N LEU A 205 8.05 -1.98 -5.78
CA LEU A 205 8.10 -2.95 -6.89
C LEU A 205 7.11 -4.12 -6.66
N GLY A 206 6.08 -3.91 -5.87
CA GLY A 206 5.08 -4.92 -5.55
C GLY A 206 4.28 -5.37 -6.77
N GLY A 207 3.81 -6.64 -6.80
CA GLY A 207 2.91 -7.14 -7.83
C GLY A 207 3.50 -7.25 -9.24
N ASN A 208 4.80 -7.56 -9.34
CA ASN A 208 5.50 -7.64 -10.64
C ASN A 208 5.82 -9.06 -11.09
N GLY A 209 5.55 -10.07 -10.25
CA GLY A 209 5.90 -11.46 -10.54
C GLY A 209 7.43 -11.72 -10.53
N ILE A 210 8.19 -10.93 -9.76
CA ILE A 210 9.64 -11.04 -9.67
C ILE A 210 10.00 -12.32 -8.89
N GLU A 211 10.75 -13.21 -9.51
CA GLU A 211 11.22 -14.47 -8.91
C GLU A 211 12.62 -14.35 -8.30
N LYS A 212 13.47 -13.49 -8.86
CA LYS A 212 14.86 -13.30 -8.44
C LYS A 212 15.32 -11.86 -8.58
N LEU A 213 16.11 -11.39 -7.62
CA LEU A 213 16.72 -10.07 -7.67
C LEU A 213 18.10 -10.12 -8.37
N PRO A 214 18.47 -9.08 -9.14
CA PRO A 214 19.78 -8.98 -9.76
C PRO A 214 20.92 -8.97 -8.73
N LYS A 215 22.03 -9.63 -9.04
CA LYS A 215 23.21 -9.74 -8.15
C LYS A 215 23.84 -8.38 -7.74
N ASN A 216 23.46 -7.29 -8.35
CA ASN A 216 23.94 -5.95 -8.01
C ASN A 216 22.90 -5.10 -7.25
N ILE A 217 21.85 -5.73 -6.69
CA ILE A 217 20.81 -5.03 -5.92
C ILE A 217 21.40 -4.20 -4.77
N GLY A 218 22.45 -4.67 -4.13
CA GLY A 218 23.15 -3.98 -3.04
C GLY A 218 23.86 -2.66 -3.42
N ARG A 219 23.68 -2.17 -4.65
CA ARG A 219 24.12 -0.83 -5.06
C ARG A 219 23.08 0.26 -4.76
N LEU A 220 21.86 -0.13 -4.48
CA LEU A 220 20.82 0.83 -4.13
C LEU A 220 21.17 1.54 -2.82
N GLN A 221 20.72 2.80 -2.70
CA GLN A 221 20.89 3.62 -1.49
C GLN A 221 19.53 3.92 -0.86
N CYS A 222 18.56 3.01 -1.06
CA CYS A 222 17.20 3.22 -0.59
C CYS A 222 17.07 2.98 0.93
N GLU A 223 16.16 3.72 1.54
CA GLU A 223 15.77 3.59 2.94
C GLU A 223 14.49 2.76 3.12
N SER A 224 13.71 2.63 2.05
CA SER A 224 12.47 1.86 2.03
C SER A 224 12.38 1.04 0.73
N MET A 225 12.05 -0.24 0.87
CA MET A 225 11.84 -1.14 -0.25
C MET A 225 10.58 -1.97 -0.03
N ASN A 226 9.66 -1.89 -0.98
CA ASN A 226 8.47 -2.74 -1.02
C ASN A 226 8.56 -3.70 -2.20
N MET A 227 8.59 -5.00 -1.90
CA MET A 227 8.64 -6.12 -2.85
C MET A 227 7.42 -7.05 -2.68
N ALA A 228 6.32 -6.53 -2.11
CA ALA A 228 5.13 -7.32 -1.85
C ALA A 228 4.55 -7.96 -3.12
N LYS A 229 3.81 -9.06 -2.97
CA LYS A 229 3.08 -9.71 -4.08
C LYS A 229 3.97 -10.05 -5.28
N ASN A 230 5.13 -10.63 -4.99
CA ASN A 230 6.05 -11.18 -5.97
C ASN A 230 6.19 -12.71 -5.81
N LYS A 231 7.25 -13.30 -6.34
CA LYS A 231 7.54 -14.73 -6.24
C LYS A 231 8.97 -14.96 -5.72
N LEU A 232 9.40 -14.09 -4.81
CA LEU A 232 10.73 -14.17 -4.22
C LEU A 232 10.78 -15.32 -3.21
N HIS A 233 11.77 -16.18 -3.33
CA HIS A 233 12.08 -17.27 -2.39
C HIS A 233 13.46 -17.10 -1.75
N SER A 234 14.29 -16.20 -2.24
CA SER A 234 15.65 -15.95 -1.73
C SER A 234 16.16 -14.57 -2.11
N LEU A 235 17.19 -14.11 -1.39
CA LEU A 235 17.87 -12.85 -1.66
C LEU A 235 19.33 -13.12 -2.07
N PRO A 236 19.90 -12.36 -3.03
CA PRO A 236 21.31 -12.50 -3.39
C PRO A 236 22.20 -11.94 -2.27
N LYS A 237 23.42 -12.48 -2.10
CA LYS A 237 24.38 -12.06 -1.08
C LYS A 237 24.63 -10.54 -1.04
N SER A 238 24.59 -9.87 -2.19
CA SER A 238 24.75 -8.41 -2.25
C SER A 238 23.63 -7.62 -1.57
N PHE A 239 22.48 -8.26 -1.27
CA PHE A 239 21.39 -7.62 -0.53
C PHE A 239 21.84 -7.15 0.85
N ALA A 240 22.79 -7.84 1.48
CA ALA A 240 23.41 -7.45 2.75
C ALA A 240 23.99 -6.03 2.77
N ASN A 241 24.31 -5.46 1.59
CA ASN A 241 24.81 -4.08 1.50
C ASN A 241 23.71 -3.02 1.70
N LEU A 242 22.42 -3.41 1.75
CA LEU A 242 21.29 -2.50 1.97
C LEU A 242 20.99 -2.29 3.46
N ASN A 243 21.97 -2.36 4.32
CA ASN A 243 21.82 -2.29 5.78
C ASN A 243 21.33 -0.93 6.32
N GLN A 244 21.22 0.09 5.46
CA GLN A 244 20.57 1.37 5.79
C GLN A 244 19.03 1.34 5.69
N LEU A 245 18.44 0.24 5.17
CA LEU A 245 17.00 0.11 5.08
C LEU A 245 16.32 0.26 6.44
N LYS A 246 15.23 1.03 6.45
CA LYS A 246 14.34 1.25 7.60
C LYS A 246 13.02 0.49 7.45
N VAL A 247 12.58 0.31 6.20
CA VAL A 247 11.33 -0.37 5.86
C VAL A 247 11.61 -1.41 4.79
N LEU A 248 11.23 -2.66 5.05
CA LEU A 248 11.38 -3.78 4.14
C LEU A 248 10.11 -4.64 4.13
N VAL A 249 9.45 -4.72 2.98
CA VAL A 249 8.18 -5.41 2.82
C VAL A 249 8.32 -6.53 1.78
N PHE A 250 8.09 -7.77 2.22
CA PHE A 250 8.01 -8.99 1.41
C PHE A 250 6.65 -9.70 1.52
N TYR A 251 5.59 -8.97 1.85
CA TYR A 251 4.22 -9.45 1.94
C TYR A 251 3.81 -10.24 0.67
N GLU A 252 3.17 -11.41 0.83
CA GLU A 252 2.79 -12.31 -0.28
C GLU A 252 3.95 -12.61 -1.25
N ASN A 253 4.92 -13.39 -0.76
CA ASN A 253 6.02 -13.98 -1.54
C ASN A 253 6.15 -15.48 -1.21
N ASP A 254 7.23 -16.11 -1.66
CA ASP A 254 7.46 -17.55 -1.53
C ASP A 254 8.66 -17.87 -0.60
N PHE A 255 8.94 -17.04 0.41
CA PHE A 255 10.04 -17.29 1.35
C PHE A 255 9.68 -18.42 2.31
N GLU A 256 10.57 -19.43 2.43
CA GLU A 256 10.47 -20.50 3.42
C GLU A 256 11.26 -20.18 4.71
N GLU A 257 12.14 -19.18 4.67
CA GLU A 257 12.96 -18.70 5.78
C GLU A 257 13.15 -17.18 5.72
N ILE A 258 13.45 -16.55 6.85
CA ILE A 258 13.93 -15.15 6.88
C ILE A 258 15.41 -15.18 6.47
N PRO A 259 15.80 -14.56 5.33
CA PRO A 259 17.14 -14.75 4.77
C PRO A 259 18.27 -14.22 5.66
N ASP A 260 19.35 -15.01 5.87
CA ASP A 260 20.52 -14.66 6.66
C ASP A 260 21.25 -13.38 6.21
N VAL A 261 21.07 -12.97 4.95
CA VAL A 261 21.64 -11.70 4.47
C VAL A 261 21.09 -10.47 5.17
N LEU A 262 20.03 -10.63 6.00
CA LEU A 262 19.42 -9.57 6.82
C LEU A 262 20.06 -9.43 8.21
N VAL A 263 21.05 -10.25 8.58
CA VAL A 263 21.65 -10.30 9.93
C VAL A 263 22.16 -8.93 10.45
N ASP A 264 22.66 -8.07 9.57
CA ASP A 264 23.21 -6.76 9.91
C ASP A 264 22.24 -5.57 9.70
N PHE A 265 20.95 -5.84 9.50
CA PHE A 265 19.94 -4.81 9.24
C PHE A 265 19.44 -4.10 10.52
N LYS A 266 20.39 -3.55 11.30
CA LYS A 266 20.12 -2.93 12.61
C LYS A 266 19.29 -1.64 12.53
N ASN A 267 19.19 -1.01 11.35
CA ASN A 267 18.38 0.20 11.13
C ASN A 267 16.91 -0.09 10.84
N LEU A 268 16.56 -1.37 10.64
CA LEU A 268 15.19 -1.76 10.30
C LEU A 268 14.24 -1.40 11.44
N ARG A 269 13.11 -0.77 11.03
CA ARG A 269 11.99 -0.41 11.91
C ARG A 269 10.71 -1.16 11.56
N HIS A 270 10.60 -1.56 10.29
CA HIS A 270 9.47 -2.30 9.78
C HIS A 270 9.96 -3.46 8.94
N LEU A 271 9.58 -4.67 9.32
CA LEU A 271 9.84 -5.91 8.58
C LEU A 271 8.52 -6.67 8.40
N ASP A 272 8.18 -6.92 7.14
CA ASP A 272 6.92 -7.57 6.79
C ASP A 272 7.17 -8.79 5.89
N PHE A 273 6.92 -9.98 6.45
CA PHE A 273 6.86 -11.25 5.75
C PHE A 273 5.45 -11.88 5.85
N TYR A 274 4.41 -11.06 5.97
CA TYR A 274 3.04 -11.54 5.98
C TYR A 274 2.77 -12.42 4.74
N LYS A 275 2.14 -13.59 4.96
CA LYS A 275 1.73 -14.53 3.91
C LYS A 275 2.92 -14.99 3.05
N ASN A 276 3.79 -15.75 3.69
CA ASN A 276 4.91 -16.50 3.13
C ASN A 276 4.84 -17.96 3.63
N HIS A 277 5.94 -18.67 3.66
CA HIS A 277 6.03 -20.08 4.10
C HIS A 277 7.09 -20.27 5.19
N ILE A 278 7.33 -19.21 6.01
CA ILE A 278 8.38 -19.19 7.01
C ILE A 278 8.03 -20.13 8.16
N LYS A 279 8.98 -20.98 8.55
CA LYS A 279 8.83 -21.98 9.61
C LYS A 279 9.47 -21.55 10.93
N GLU A 280 10.53 -20.75 10.86
CA GLU A 280 11.31 -20.35 12.02
C GLU A 280 11.64 -18.84 11.96
N ILE A 281 11.70 -18.21 13.13
CA ILE A 281 12.23 -16.87 13.29
C ILE A 281 13.68 -17.01 13.73
N PRO A 282 14.69 -16.68 12.91
CA PRO A 282 16.07 -16.84 13.31
C PRO A 282 16.48 -15.86 14.41
N ASP A 283 17.39 -16.28 15.29
CA ASP A 283 17.86 -15.52 16.44
C ASP A 283 18.36 -14.11 16.12
N PHE A 284 18.92 -13.89 14.94
CA PHE A 284 19.44 -12.58 14.53
C PHE A 284 18.34 -11.51 14.42
N VAL A 285 17.07 -11.89 14.24
CA VAL A 285 15.95 -10.93 14.21
C VAL A 285 15.87 -10.17 15.53
N GLY A 286 16.17 -10.84 16.66
CA GLY A 286 16.26 -10.20 17.97
C GLY A 286 17.37 -9.14 18.11
N ASN A 287 18.32 -9.09 17.18
CA ASN A 287 19.39 -8.09 17.14
C ASN A 287 18.99 -6.82 16.35
N MET A 288 17.80 -6.78 15.79
CA MET A 288 17.26 -5.61 15.08
C MET A 288 16.63 -4.61 16.06
N GLU A 289 17.44 -4.06 16.98
CA GLU A 289 17.02 -3.28 18.14
C GLU A 289 16.12 -2.05 17.83
N ASN A 290 16.14 -1.57 16.58
CA ASN A 290 15.30 -0.46 16.14
C ASN A 290 13.90 -0.91 15.63
N MET A 291 13.61 -2.22 15.63
CA MET A 291 12.35 -2.77 15.15
C MET A 291 11.16 -2.21 15.92
N GLN A 292 10.19 -1.69 15.18
CA GLN A 292 8.93 -1.14 15.69
C GLN A 292 7.72 -1.96 15.22
N GLN A 293 7.80 -2.57 14.05
CA GLN A 293 6.71 -3.31 13.43
C GLN A 293 7.26 -4.61 12.82
N LEU A 294 6.77 -5.75 13.31
CA LEU A 294 7.14 -7.08 12.85
C LEU A 294 5.87 -7.84 12.44
N PHE A 295 5.72 -8.09 11.14
CA PHE A 295 4.56 -8.77 10.57
C PHE A 295 4.97 -10.12 10.01
N LEU A 296 4.54 -11.18 10.69
CA LEU A 296 4.86 -12.57 10.39
C LEU A 296 3.61 -13.45 10.25
N SER A 297 2.44 -12.84 10.14
CA SER A 297 1.18 -13.59 10.05
C SER A 297 1.06 -14.35 8.72
N PHE A 298 0.24 -15.42 8.72
CA PHE A 298 0.06 -16.32 7.59
C PHE A 298 1.39 -16.95 7.13
N ASN A 299 2.04 -17.65 8.07
CA ASN A 299 3.24 -18.43 7.87
C ASN A 299 3.06 -19.82 8.53
N GLN A 300 4.14 -20.54 8.84
CA GLN A 300 4.16 -21.87 9.45
C GLN A 300 5.05 -21.87 10.70
N ILE A 301 5.07 -20.77 11.46
CA ILE A 301 5.96 -20.57 12.60
C ILE A 301 5.42 -21.34 13.80
N GLU A 302 6.25 -22.20 14.39
CA GLU A 302 5.89 -23.06 15.53
C GLU A 302 6.27 -22.43 16.88
N GLU A 303 7.31 -21.55 16.92
CA GLU A 303 7.78 -20.95 18.16
C GLU A 303 8.36 -19.54 18.00
N ILE A 304 8.39 -18.79 19.10
CA ILE A 304 8.97 -17.45 19.18
C ILE A 304 10.30 -17.56 19.91
N PRO A 305 11.46 -17.28 19.25
CA PRO A 305 12.78 -17.44 19.86
C PRO A 305 13.03 -16.43 20.99
N ASP A 306 13.77 -16.84 22.01
CA ASP A 306 14.08 -16.03 23.19
C ASP A 306 14.77 -14.68 22.87
N THR A 307 15.47 -14.62 21.76
CA THR A 307 16.17 -13.41 21.32
C THR A 307 15.23 -12.26 20.99
N LEU A 308 13.95 -12.52 20.63
CA LEU A 308 12.98 -11.47 20.35
C LEU A 308 12.69 -10.58 21.57
N ARG A 309 12.94 -11.05 22.79
CA ARG A 309 12.85 -10.25 24.01
C ARG A 309 13.73 -8.97 23.98
N ASN A 310 14.72 -8.93 23.10
CA ASN A 310 15.63 -7.78 22.93
C ASN A 310 14.99 -6.64 22.13
N LEU A 311 13.89 -6.85 21.43
CA LEU A 311 13.21 -5.85 20.62
C LEU A 311 12.42 -4.84 21.47
N LYS A 312 13.14 -4.06 22.31
CA LYS A 312 12.54 -3.14 23.28
C LYS A 312 11.75 -1.97 22.69
N ARG A 313 11.77 -1.79 21.36
CA ARG A 313 11.01 -0.75 20.63
C ARG A 313 9.85 -1.31 19.82
N LEU A 314 9.61 -2.63 19.89
CA LEU A 314 8.56 -3.29 19.12
C LEU A 314 7.19 -2.84 19.63
N LYS A 315 6.39 -2.22 18.75
CA LYS A 315 5.06 -1.70 19.03
C LYS A 315 3.96 -2.56 18.44
N TYR A 316 4.16 -3.06 17.23
CA TYR A 316 3.18 -3.87 16.50
C TYR A 316 3.81 -5.21 16.18
N PHE A 317 3.27 -6.25 16.78
CA PHE A 317 3.69 -7.63 16.56
C PHE A 317 2.50 -8.46 16.11
N TYR A 318 2.49 -8.87 14.85
CA TYR A 318 1.45 -9.71 14.30
C TYR A 318 2.04 -11.04 13.82
N ILE A 319 1.57 -12.13 14.46
CA ILE A 319 1.99 -13.51 14.18
C ILE A 319 0.78 -14.47 14.13
N HIS A 320 -0.41 -13.92 13.81
CA HIS A 320 -1.62 -14.72 13.65
C HIS A 320 -1.56 -15.63 12.41
N HIS A 321 -2.38 -16.69 12.35
CA HIS A 321 -2.34 -17.70 11.29
C HIS A 321 -0.94 -18.31 11.16
N ASN A 322 -0.49 -18.97 12.23
CA ASN A 322 0.75 -19.73 12.33
C ASN A 322 0.48 -21.04 13.11
N GLU A 323 1.53 -21.75 13.51
CA GLU A 323 1.46 -23.04 14.18
C GLU A 323 1.92 -22.96 15.66
N LEU A 324 1.75 -21.81 16.32
CA LEU A 324 2.21 -21.59 17.70
C LEU A 324 1.39 -22.44 18.69
N HIS A 325 2.06 -23.21 19.53
CA HIS A 325 1.44 -24.01 20.59
C HIS A 325 1.54 -23.35 21.97
N PHE A 326 2.46 -22.45 22.19
CA PHE A 326 2.66 -21.70 23.43
C PHE A 326 3.27 -20.32 23.17
N LEU A 327 3.09 -19.42 24.12
CA LEU A 327 3.82 -18.17 24.21
C LEU A 327 4.85 -18.26 25.33
N PRO A 328 6.11 -17.81 25.12
CA PRO A 328 7.10 -17.79 26.18
C PRO A 328 6.74 -16.77 27.26
N GLU A 329 7.01 -17.08 28.54
CA GLU A 329 6.69 -16.20 29.68
C GLU A 329 7.29 -14.80 29.55
N TRP A 330 8.50 -14.68 28.98
CA TRP A 330 9.17 -13.38 28.80
C TRP A 330 8.42 -12.43 27.82
N ILE A 331 7.44 -12.90 27.04
CA ILE A 331 6.65 -12.03 26.16
C ILE A 331 5.96 -10.90 26.96
N THR A 332 5.64 -11.20 28.23
CA THR A 332 5.02 -10.25 29.16
C THR A 332 5.95 -9.10 29.56
N GLU A 333 7.24 -9.22 29.30
CA GLU A 333 8.27 -8.18 29.56
C GLU A 333 8.43 -7.20 28.38
N MET A 334 7.71 -7.40 27.29
CA MET A 334 7.77 -6.55 26.10
C MET A 334 6.85 -5.32 26.26
N ASP A 335 7.26 -4.43 27.13
CA ASP A 335 6.49 -3.26 27.58
C ASP A 335 6.11 -2.27 26.49
N SER A 336 6.79 -2.28 25.34
CA SER A 336 6.54 -1.35 24.21
C SER A 336 5.45 -1.81 23.27
N ILE A 337 5.00 -3.07 23.34
CA ILE A 337 3.98 -3.59 22.44
C ILE A 337 2.63 -2.94 22.74
N GLU A 338 2.11 -2.24 21.75
CA GLU A 338 0.81 -1.58 21.76
C GLU A 338 -0.28 -2.49 21.14
N ARG A 339 0.09 -3.25 20.09
CA ARG A 339 -0.81 -4.18 19.38
C ARG A 339 -0.15 -5.54 19.21
N PHE A 340 -0.83 -6.56 19.66
CA PHE A 340 -0.35 -7.93 19.61
C PHE A 340 -1.41 -8.88 19.05
N GLY A 341 -1.15 -9.44 17.86
CA GLY A 341 -2.03 -10.37 17.17
C GLY A 341 -1.45 -11.76 17.10
N ILE A 342 -2.08 -12.69 17.80
CA ILE A 342 -1.72 -14.12 17.90
C ILE A 342 -2.90 -15.04 17.52
N GLY A 343 -3.96 -14.51 16.95
CA GLY A 343 -5.12 -15.29 16.54
C GLY A 343 -4.79 -16.38 15.52
N PHE A 344 -5.66 -17.39 15.39
CA PHE A 344 -5.46 -18.50 14.45
C PHE A 344 -4.11 -19.21 14.65
N ASN A 345 -3.90 -19.69 15.87
CA ASN A 345 -2.79 -20.55 16.28
C ASN A 345 -3.34 -21.75 17.09
N HIS A 346 -2.49 -22.49 17.80
CA HIS A 346 -2.85 -23.65 18.57
C HIS A 346 -2.62 -23.48 20.08
N LEU A 347 -2.76 -22.24 20.57
CA LEU A 347 -2.46 -21.88 21.95
C LEU A 347 -3.51 -22.44 22.91
N LEU A 348 -3.07 -23.21 23.91
CA LEU A 348 -3.92 -23.74 24.99
C LEU A 348 -4.03 -22.78 26.17
N ASN A 349 -2.95 -22.03 26.44
CA ASN A 349 -2.85 -21.10 27.55
C ASN A 349 -2.08 -19.84 27.15
N LEU A 350 -2.31 -18.76 27.87
CA LEU A 350 -1.59 -17.51 27.73
C LEU A 350 -0.82 -17.19 29.02
N PRO A 351 0.41 -16.65 28.94
CA PRO A 351 1.00 -15.97 30.08
C PRO A 351 0.17 -14.73 30.42
N ASP A 352 0.38 -14.15 31.59
CA ASP A 352 -0.36 -12.95 32.02
C ASP A 352 0.04 -11.70 31.18
N VAL A 353 -0.53 -11.60 29.96
CA VAL A 353 -0.26 -10.50 29.01
C VAL A 353 -0.75 -9.15 29.51
N SER A 354 -1.51 -9.07 30.60
CA SER A 354 -1.89 -7.80 31.23
C SER A 354 -0.67 -7.04 31.79
N LYS A 355 0.44 -7.74 32.04
CA LYS A 355 1.71 -7.16 32.47
C LYS A 355 2.41 -6.34 31.40
N MET A 356 2.09 -6.53 30.11
CA MET A 356 2.61 -5.74 28.98
C MET A 356 2.06 -4.32 29.09
N LYS A 357 2.90 -3.35 29.53
CA LYS A 357 2.45 -2.02 29.98
C LYS A 357 1.69 -1.23 28.92
N SER A 358 2.17 -1.23 27.68
CA SER A 358 1.61 -0.43 26.59
C SER A 358 0.53 -1.15 25.78
N LEU A 359 0.17 -2.41 26.11
CA LEU A 359 -0.79 -3.20 25.34
C LEU A 359 -2.18 -2.57 25.37
N LYS A 360 -2.72 -2.29 24.19
CA LYS A 360 -4.03 -1.66 23.96
C LYS A 360 -4.94 -2.51 23.10
N ASP A 361 -4.35 -3.27 22.19
CA ASP A 361 -5.06 -4.07 21.19
C ASP A 361 -4.47 -5.50 21.24
N PHE A 362 -5.32 -6.47 21.61
CA PHE A 362 -4.94 -7.85 21.73
C PHE A 362 -5.90 -8.76 20.98
N ASP A 363 -5.36 -9.48 20.02
CA ASP A 363 -6.11 -10.46 19.23
C ASP A 363 -5.58 -11.87 19.45
N CYS A 364 -6.39 -12.70 20.10
CA CYS A 364 -6.14 -14.12 20.34
C CYS A 364 -7.27 -15.03 19.82
N GLU A 365 -8.07 -14.53 18.85
CA GLU A 365 -9.17 -15.32 18.29
C GLU A 365 -8.69 -16.63 17.67
N HIS A 366 -9.61 -17.62 17.54
CA HIS A 366 -9.30 -18.89 16.87
C HIS A 366 -8.03 -19.57 17.43
N ASN A 367 -8.00 -19.82 18.73
CA ASN A 367 -7.03 -20.64 19.42
C ASN A 367 -7.78 -21.76 20.21
N LEU A 368 -7.08 -22.47 21.09
CA LEU A 368 -7.62 -23.54 21.93
C LEU A 368 -7.64 -23.11 23.42
N LEU A 369 -7.79 -21.80 23.68
CA LEU A 369 -7.70 -21.25 25.02
C LEU A 369 -8.89 -21.70 25.87
N GLU A 370 -8.61 -22.35 27.02
CA GLU A 370 -9.63 -22.78 27.98
C GLU A 370 -10.05 -21.66 28.95
N ARG A 371 -9.17 -20.66 29.15
CA ARG A 371 -9.40 -19.53 30.04
C ARG A 371 -9.37 -18.18 29.28
N PHE A 372 -10.40 -17.37 29.48
CA PHE A 372 -10.42 -16.00 28.98
C PHE A 372 -9.37 -15.14 29.75
N PRO A 373 -8.65 -14.23 29.09
CA PRO A 373 -7.63 -13.37 29.74
C PRO A 373 -8.29 -12.22 30.53
N TRP A 374 -8.90 -12.54 31.66
CA TRP A 374 -9.70 -11.63 32.50
C TRP A 374 -8.94 -10.41 32.97
N GLU A 375 -7.64 -10.55 33.15
CA GLU A 375 -6.71 -9.54 33.63
C GLU A 375 -6.60 -8.34 32.66
N LEU A 376 -6.86 -8.56 31.37
CA LEU A 376 -6.88 -7.49 30.36
C LEU A 376 -8.04 -6.52 30.55
N LEU A 377 -9.16 -6.96 31.13
CA LEU A 377 -10.29 -6.09 31.40
C LEU A 377 -10.02 -5.04 32.48
N GLU A 378 -8.98 -5.26 33.29
CA GLU A 378 -8.56 -4.34 34.36
C GLU A 378 -7.55 -3.28 33.87
N LYS A 379 -7.07 -3.41 32.63
CA LYS A 379 -6.12 -2.43 32.05
C LYS A 379 -6.86 -1.15 31.63
N PRO A 380 -6.44 0.03 32.14
CA PRO A 380 -7.16 1.29 31.90
C PRO A 380 -7.14 1.75 30.43
N ASP A 381 -6.06 1.40 29.70
CA ASP A 381 -5.84 1.85 28.31
C ASP A 381 -6.16 0.76 27.28
N MET A 382 -6.88 -0.31 27.67
CA MET A 382 -7.28 -1.36 26.75
C MET A 382 -8.35 -0.88 25.77
N GLU A 383 -8.08 -0.98 24.48
CA GLU A 383 -8.96 -0.51 23.40
C GLU A 383 -9.74 -1.66 22.75
N MET A 384 -9.08 -2.81 22.52
CA MET A 384 -9.67 -3.96 21.85
C MET A 384 -9.15 -5.29 22.42
N ILE A 385 -10.08 -6.23 22.60
CA ILE A 385 -9.78 -7.64 22.87
C ILE A 385 -10.62 -8.48 21.92
N ASN A 386 -9.98 -9.23 21.03
CA ASN A 386 -10.62 -10.22 20.19
C ASN A 386 -10.20 -11.62 20.66
N ALA A 387 -11.13 -12.34 21.26
CA ALA A 387 -10.91 -13.66 21.82
C ALA A 387 -11.94 -14.70 21.33
N ARG A 388 -12.60 -14.43 20.19
CA ARG A 388 -13.60 -15.32 19.57
C ARG A 388 -13.02 -16.70 19.25
N ASN A 389 -13.92 -17.67 19.18
CA ASN A 389 -13.58 -19.01 18.70
C ASN A 389 -12.41 -19.63 19.47
N ASN A 390 -12.54 -19.65 20.80
CA ASN A 390 -11.72 -20.38 21.75
C ASN A 390 -12.58 -21.34 22.56
N ASP A 391 -11.98 -22.18 23.39
CA ASP A 391 -12.68 -23.25 24.15
C ASP A 391 -13.12 -22.77 25.55
N PHE A 392 -13.48 -21.48 25.69
CA PHE A 392 -13.92 -20.94 26.98
C PHE A 392 -15.21 -21.58 27.48
N ASN A 393 -15.17 -22.21 28.66
CA ASN A 393 -16.36 -22.67 29.34
C ASN A 393 -16.86 -21.60 30.32
N LEU A 394 -17.51 -20.60 29.81
CA LEU A 394 -17.96 -19.39 30.56
C LEU A 394 -19.28 -19.67 31.30
N SER A 395 -19.31 -19.41 32.60
CA SER A 395 -20.51 -19.31 33.40
C SER A 395 -21.39 -18.12 32.98
N ASP A 396 -22.66 -18.13 33.41
CA ASP A 396 -23.56 -17.01 33.12
C ASP A 396 -23.09 -15.72 33.79
N GLU A 397 -22.46 -15.78 34.95
CA GLU A 397 -21.88 -14.64 35.66
C GLU A 397 -20.72 -14.04 34.84
N GLU A 398 -19.82 -14.88 34.30
CA GLU A 398 -18.71 -14.46 33.44
C GLU A 398 -19.19 -13.84 32.12
N LYS A 399 -20.19 -14.41 31.47
CA LYS A 399 -20.84 -13.80 30.29
C LYS A 399 -21.40 -12.42 30.59
N MET A 400 -22.06 -12.25 31.75
CA MET A 400 -22.56 -10.93 32.17
C MET A 400 -21.43 -9.93 32.44
N ARG A 401 -20.29 -10.37 32.97
CA ARG A 401 -19.07 -9.56 33.13
C ARG A 401 -18.55 -9.07 31.78
N LEU A 402 -18.47 -9.94 30.76
CA LEU A 402 -18.05 -9.60 29.41
C LEU A 402 -19.02 -8.59 28.75
N ILE A 403 -20.33 -8.80 28.86
CA ILE A 403 -21.34 -7.86 28.35
C ILE A 403 -21.19 -6.48 29.02
N LYS A 404 -20.84 -6.42 30.29
CA LYS A 404 -20.59 -5.15 30.97
C LYS A 404 -19.31 -4.48 30.44
N ALA A 405 -18.23 -5.24 30.28
CA ALA A 405 -16.95 -4.74 29.77
C ALA A 405 -17.04 -4.26 28.31
N SER A 406 -17.88 -4.88 27.46
CA SER A 406 -18.06 -4.49 26.06
C SER A 406 -18.66 -3.09 25.87
N LYS A 407 -19.08 -2.43 26.94
CA LYS A 407 -19.52 -1.02 26.91
C LYS A 407 -18.35 -0.02 26.90
N THR A 408 -17.17 -0.46 27.32
CA THR A 408 -15.96 0.38 27.48
C THR A 408 -14.80 -0.08 26.60
N ILE A 409 -14.76 -1.35 26.25
CA ILE A 409 -13.72 -1.97 25.44
C ILE A 409 -14.36 -2.57 24.18
N ASN A 410 -13.74 -2.46 23.02
CA ASN A 410 -14.17 -3.21 21.84
C ASN A 410 -13.85 -4.69 22.06
N LEU A 411 -14.84 -5.44 22.55
CA LEU A 411 -14.69 -6.81 23.01
C LEU A 411 -15.44 -7.78 22.10
N ALA A 412 -14.74 -8.80 21.63
CA ALA A 412 -15.27 -9.91 20.88
C ALA A 412 -14.84 -11.23 21.56
N TYR A 413 -15.79 -12.16 21.85
CA TYR A 413 -15.56 -13.39 22.59
C TYR A 413 -16.52 -14.50 22.17
#